data_afd1f410d91a58e1b1d99c6d9619ce5d
#
_entry.id   afd1f410d91a58e1b1d99c6d9619ce5d
#
_cell.length_a   1.000
_cell.length_b   1.000
_cell.length_c   1.000
_cell.angle_alpha   90.00
_cell.angle_beta   90.00
_cell.angle_gamma   90.00
#
_symmetry.space_group_name_H-M   'P 1'
#
loop_
_entity.id
_entity.type
_entity.pdbx_description
1 polymer ?
#
loop_
_entity_poly.entity_id
_entity_poly.type
_entity_poly.pdbx_seq_one_letter_code
_entity_poly.pdbx_strand_id
1 'polypeptide(L)'
;IDRTIADYCITLSLMQLDGIYAVRLTVAGELPADRTSEVYTSEEVLLTSPDDVVRTVKVQLYFPDGGGTLVGEERRLTVYEGETVAQAVVKALTERPLDSYADLYPLLPEGFTALNASTEEGICYLNLPGSVAALLPEDAEAQNRMIQGLVDSLCSLEDVTQVQLMLDGEYQLMLGSVPISRPILPTGGVQPTAE
;
A
#
# COMPACT_ATOMS: atom_id res chain seq x y z
N ILE A 1 20.21 9.31 -17.78
CA ILE A 1 20.10 8.04 -17.00
C ILE A 1 21.50 7.68 -16.58
N ASP A 2 21.71 7.54 -15.29
CA ASP A 2 22.98 7.09 -14.75
C ASP A 2 23.28 5.70 -15.33
N ARG A 3 24.49 5.52 -15.89
CA ARG A 3 24.87 4.25 -16.54
C ARG A 3 24.83 3.08 -15.56
N THR A 4 25.13 3.32 -14.31
CA THR A 4 25.05 2.33 -13.22
C THR A 4 23.64 1.77 -13.06
N ILE A 5 22.61 2.62 -13.12
CA ILE A 5 21.21 2.19 -13.03
C ILE A 5 20.83 1.32 -14.24
N ALA A 6 21.30 1.69 -15.45
CA ALA A 6 21.04 0.90 -16.64
C ALA A 6 21.71 -0.50 -16.55
N ASP A 7 22.95 -0.56 -16.04
CA ASP A 7 23.68 -1.81 -15.83
C ASP A 7 22.96 -2.74 -14.84
N TYR A 8 22.43 -2.18 -13.75
CA TYR A 8 21.68 -2.93 -12.75
C TYR A 8 20.35 -3.44 -13.30
N CYS A 9 19.60 -2.61 -14.03
CA CYS A 9 18.36 -3.05 -14.66
C CYS A 9 18.58 -4.20 -15.66
N ILE A 10 19.64 -4.12 -16.48
CA ILE A 10 19.99 -5.19 -17.42
C ILE A 10 20.35 -6.46 -16.67
N THR A 11 21.19 -6.36 -15.65
CA THR A 11 21.64 -7.49 -14.84
C THR A 11 20.47 -8.19 -14.16
N LEU A 12 19.60 -7.44 -13.46
CA LEU A 12 18.41 -7.99 -12.80
C LEU A 12 17.44 -8.66 -13.78
N SER A 13 17.27 -8.08 -14.97
CA SER A 13 16.41 -8.68 -16.00
C SER A 13 16.96 -10.01 -16.54
N LEU A 14 18.27 -10.09 -16.74
CA LEU A 14 18.91 -11.32 -17.23
C LEU A 14 18.98 -12.42 -16.15
N MET A 15 19.13 -12.05 -14.90
CA MET A 15 19.17 -13.00 -13.78
C MET A 15 17.82 -13.64 -13.46
N GLN A 16 16.71 -13.16 -14.05
CA GLN A 16 15.42 -13.86 -13.98
C GLN A 16 15.37 -15.13 -14.86
N LEU A 17 16.36 -15.31 -15.72
CA LEU A 17 16.48 -16.52 -16.55
C LEU A 17 17.22 -17.62 -15.76
N ASP A 18 16.66 -18.83 -15.79
CA ASP A 18 17.27 -19.99 -15.13
C ASP A 18 18.71 -20.23 -15.60
N GLY A 19 19.62 -20.38 -14.65
CA GLY A 19 21.02 -20.71 -14.93
C GLY A 19 21.94 -19.51 -15.17
N ILE A 20 21.46 -18.27 -15.07
CA ILE A 20 22.30 -17.06 -15.11
C ILE A 20 22.54 -16.58 -13.68
N TYR A 21 23.81 -16.62 -13.25
CA TYR A 21 24.25 -16.24 -11.90
C TYR A 21 25.12 -14.99 -11.87
N ALA A 22 25.63 -14.55 -13.04
CA ALA A 22 26.47 -13.37 -13.17
C ALA A 22 26.36 -12.80 -14.60
N VAL A 23 26.45 -11.48 -14.73
CA VAL A 23 26.34 -10.75 -15.99
C VAL A 23 27.56 -9.87 -16.17
N ARG A 24 28.23 -9.96 -17.32
CA ARG A 24 29.29 -9.04 -17.71
C ARG A 24 28.76 -8.10 -18.80
N LEU A 25 28.84 -6.80 -18.53
CA LEU A 25 28.41 -5.77 -19.47
C LEU A 25 29.63 -5.06 -20.07
N THR A 26 29.75 -5.08 -21.39
CA THR A 26 30.80 -4.40 -22.15
C THR A 26 30.16 -3.50 -23.21
N VAL A 27 30.83 -2.40 -23.56
CA VAL A 27 30.41 -1.50 -24.64
C VAL A 27 31.46 -1.62 -25.74
N ALA A 28 31.03 -2.04 -26.94
CA ALA A 28 31.93 -2.30 -28.09
C ALA A 28 33.11 -3.25 -27.79
N GLY A 29 32.91 -4.20 -26.83
CA GLY A 29 33.93 -5.17 -26.41
C GLY A 29 34.94 -4.66 -25.39
N GLU A 30 34.79 -3.41 -24.94
CA GLU A 30 35.63 -2.80 -23.89
C GLU A 30 34.81 -2.52 -22.63
N LEU A 31 35.49 -2.56 -21.46
CA LEU A 31 34.90 -2.14 -20.19
C LEU A 31 34.97 -0.60 -20.10
N PRO A 32 33.86 0.09 -19.88
CA PRO A 32 33.90 1.52 -19.60
C PRO A 32 34.72 1.84 -18.37
N ALA A 33 35.59 2.87 -18.46
CA ALA A 33 36.52 3.25 -17.40
C ALA A 33 35.84 3.78 -16.11
N ASP A 34 34.54 4.06 -16.17
CA ASP A 34 33.70 4.59 -15.08
C ASP A 34 32.93 3.51 -14.32
N ARG A 35 33.17 2.22 -14.59
CA ARG A 35 32.50 1.10 -13.93
C ARG A 35 33.25 0.62 -12.69
N THR A 36 32.49 0.31 -11.66
CA THR A 36 33.00 -0.17 -10.38
C THR A 36 33.23 -1.68 -10.37
N SER A 37 32.62 -2.45 -11.29
CA SER A 37 32.76 -3.89 -11.40
C SER A 37 32.75 -4.36 -12.84
N GLU A 38 33.53 -5.43 -13.13
CA GLU A 38 33.52 -6.12 -14.43
C GLU A 38 32.36 -7.11 -14.56
N VAL A 39 31.91 -7.67 -13.46
CA VAL A 39 30.88 -8.71 -13.38
C VAL A 39 29.91 -8.36 -12.29
N TYR A 40 28.65 -8.34 -12.60
CA TYR A 40 27.55 -8.07 -11.67
C TYR A 40 26.90 -9.37 -11.25
N THR A 41 26.78 -9.59 -9.96
CA THR A 41 26.02 -10.66 -9.32
C THR A 41 24.76 -10.12 -8.66
N SER A 42 23.84 -11.00 -8.26
CA SER A 42 22.63 -10.59 -7.53
C SER A 42 22.94 -9.81 -6.23
N GLU A 43 24.03 -10.17 -5.55
CA GLU A 43 24.45 -9.52 -4.29
C GLU A 43 25.01 -8.11 -4.51
N GLU A 44 25.64 -7.86 -5.66
CA GLU A 44 26.22 -6.54 -5.99
C GLU A 44 25.19 -5.58 -6.57
N VAL A 45 24.09 -6.10 -7.14
CA VAL A 45 23.02 -5.32 -7.79
C VAL A 45 21.83 -5.11 -6.84
N LEU A 46 21.69 -5.92 -5.82
CA LEU A 46 20.75 -5.68 -4.72
C LEU A 46 21.29 -4.54 -3.85
N LEU A 47 21.04 -3.32 -4.29
CA LEU A 47 21.41 -2.10 -3.56
C LEU A 47 20.63 -1.92 -2.26
N THR A 48 19.54 -2.68 -2.09
CA THR A 48 18.68 -2.61 -0.91
C THR A 48 18.11 -3.99 -0.59
N SER A 49 18.12 -4.34 0.70
CA SER A 49 17.36 -5.49 1.19
C SER A 49 15.86 -5.24 0.93
N PRO A 50 15.04 -6.27 0.62
CA PRO A 50 13.58 -6.13 0.59
C PRO A 50 12.98 -5.54 1.86
N ASP A 51 13.74 -5.53 2.95
CA ASP A 51 13.37 -4.96 4.25
C ASP A 51 13.83 -3.51 4.43
N ASP A 52 14.41 -2.86 3.41
CA ASP A 52 14.86 -1.48 3.57
C ASP A 52 13.68 -0.52 3.64
N VAL A 53 13.56 0.10 4.80
CA VAL A 53 12.61 1.15 5.11
C VAL A 53 12.89 2.36 4.23
N VAL A 54 12.01 2.63 3.26
CA VAL A 54 12.14 3.80 2.39
C VAL A 54 11.75 5.06 3.12
N ARG A 55 10.67 5.00 3.91
CA ARG A 55 10.19 6.14 4.70
C ARG A 55 9.25 5.72 5.82
N THR A 56 9.14 6.59 6.83
CA THR A 56 8.10 6.52 7.86
C THR A 56 7.11 7.64 7.64
N VAL A 57 5.82 7.32 7.64
CA VAL A 57 4.72 8.25 7.43
C VAL A 57 3.81 8.26 8.66
N LYS A 58 3.41 9.44 9.11
CA LYS A 58 2.42 9.60 10.18
C LYS A 58 1.04 9.65 9.54
N VAL A 59 0.12 8.81 10.01
CA VAL A 59 -1.24 8.69 9.49
C VAL A 59 -2.24 8.63 10.62
N GLN A 60 -3.50 8.98 10.31
CA GLN A 60 -4.65 8.74 11.18
C GLN A 60 -5.40 7.52 10.65
N LEU A 61 -5.47 6.44 11.42
CA LEU A 61 -6.23 5.24 11.09
C LEU A 61 -7.55 5.25 11.84
N TYR A 62 -8.65 4.87 11.19
CA TYR A 62 -9.96 4.85 11.81
C TYR A 62 -10.41 3.43 12.07
N PHE A 63 -10.60 3.11 13.34
CA PHE A 63 -11.01 1.80 13.84
C PHE A 63 -12.37 1.87 14.53
N PRO A 64 -13.22 0.82 14.42
CA PRO A 64 -14.47 0.80 15.14
C PRO A 64 -14.25 0.52 16.64
N ASP A 65 -15.01 1.22 17.48
CA ASP A 65 -15.18 0.87 18.90
C ASP A 65 -16.22 -0.24 19.09
N GLY A 66 -16.47 -0.66 20.33
CA GLY A 66 -17.48 -1.68 20.66
C GLY A 66 -18.92 -1.27 20.31
N GLY A 67 -19.20 0.01 20.07
CA GLY A 67 -20.49 0.54 19.63
C GLY A 67 -20.55 0.71 18.10
N GLY A 68 -19.44 0.49 17.40
CA GLY A 68 -19.33 0.65 15.96
C GLY A 68 -19.04 2.09 15.50
N THR A 69 -18.67 2.99 16.40
CA THR A 69 -18.21 4.33 16.04
C THR A 69 -16.77 4.26 15.53
N LEU A 70 -16.48 4.96 14.43
CA LEU A 70 -15.12 5.08 13.92
C LEU A 70 -14.33 6.11 14.73
N VAL A 71 -13.27 5.66 15.38
CA VAL A 71 -12.36 6.47 16.20
C VAL A 71 -10.98 6.48 15.57
N GLY A 72 -10.39 7.67 15.46
CA GLY A 72 -9.08 7.86 14.87
C GLY A 72 -7.94 7.45 15.82
N GLU A 73 -6.99 6.70 15.33
CA GLU A 73 -5.73 6.34 15.99
C GLU A 73 -4.56 6.93 15.19
N GLU A 74 -3.72 7.72 15.84
CA GLU A 74 -2.50 8.23 15.23
C GLU A 74 -1.42 7.13 15.22
N ARG A 75 -0.92 6.76 14.03
CA ARG A 75 0.12 5.75 13.88
C ARG A 75 1.23 6.20 12.95
N ARG A 76 2.44 5.73 13.22
CA ARG A 76 3.56 5.83 12.28
C ARG A 76 3.68 4.52 11.52
N LEU A 77 3.53 4.59 10.20
CA LEU A 77 3.69 3.45 9.33
C LEU A 77 5.07 3.45 8.69
N THR A 78 5.68 2.29 8.64
CA THR A 78 6.88 2.03 7.86
C THR A 78 6.44 1.59 6.47
N VAL A 79 6.93 2.30 5.44
CA VAL A 79 6.66 1.99 4.04
C VAL A 79 7.94 1.42 3.44
N TYR A 80 7.85 0.24 2.85
CA TYR A 80 8.95 -0.48 2.25
C TYR A 80 9.13 -0.16 0.77
N GLU A 81 10.25 -0.55 0.19
CA GLU A 81 10.50 -0.36 -1.23
C GLU A 81 9.45 -1.11 -2.07
N GLY A 82 8.88 -0.43 -3.07
CA GLY A 82 7.80 -0.97 -3.92
C GLY A 82 6.40 -0.94 -3.30
N GLU A 83 6.25 -0.56 -2.01
CA GLU A 83 4.97 -0.39 -1.35
C GLU A 83 4.48 1.06 -1.46
N THR A 84 3.21 1.26 -1.73
CA THR A 84 2.58 2.58 -1.64
C THR A 84 2.12 2.87 -0.21
N VAL A 85 2.03 4.15 0.18
CA VAL A 85 1.50 4.53 1.51
C VAL A 85 0.08 4.00 1.70
N ALA A 86 -0.74 4.02 0.65
CA ALA A 86 -2.11 3.50 0.71
C ALA A 86 -2.14 1.99 0.98
N GLN A 87 -1.21 1.20 0.41
CA GLN A 87 -1.09 -0.23 0.72
C GLN A 87 -0.66 -0.45 2.18
N ALA A 88 0.28 0.35 2.69
CA ALA A 88 0.67 0.30 4.10
C ALA A 88 -0.50 0.65 5.05
N VAL A 89 -1.35 1.62 4.68
CA VAL A 89 -2.59 1.95 5.42
C VAL A 89 -3.55 0.76 5.41
N VAL A 90 -3.82 0.14 4.26
CA VAL A 90 -4.69 -1.04 4.17
C VAL A 90 -4.18 -2.17 5.07
N LYS A 91 -2.88 -2.46 5.02
CA LYS A 91 -2.25 -3.47 5.87
C LYS A 91 -2.41 -3.13 7.36
N ALA A 92 -2.15 -1.89 7.76
CA ALA A 92 -2.27 -1.48 9.16
C ALA A 92 -3.71 -1.58 9.70
N LEU A 93 -4.72 -1.40 8.85
CA LEU A 93 -6.13 -1.55 9.22
C LEU A 93 -6.58 -3.01 9.45
N THR A 94 -5.80 -4.00 8.99
CA THR A 94 -6.00 -5.41 9.31
C THR A 94 -5.36 -5.80 10.65
N GLU A 95 -4.44 -4.97 11.15
CA GLU A 95 -3.74 -5.19 12.41
C GLU A 95 -4.58 -4.72 13.60
N ARG A 96 -4.20 -5.18 14.78
CA ARG A 96 -4.82 -4.67 16.01
C ARG A 96 -4.45 -3.19 16.24
N PRO A 97 -5.40 -2.37 16.74
CA PRO A 97 -5.08 -1.04 17.27
C PRO A 97 -3.98 -1.10 18.33
N LEU A 98 -3.32 0.03 18.57
CA LEU A 98 -2.29 0.14 19.61
C LEU A 98 -2.90 -0.09 21.00
N ASP A 99 -2.11 -0.59 21.96
CA ASP A 99 -2.56 -0.91 23.32
C ASP A 99 -3.18 0.31 24.05
N SER A 100 -2.79 1.54 23.68
CA SER A 100 -3.40 2.78 24.16
C SER A 100 -4.86 2.98 23.70
N TYR A 101 -5.32 2.17 22.74
CA TYR A 101 -6.68 2.18 22.17
C TYR A 101 -7.34 0.80 22.36
N ALA A 102 -7.30 0.27 23.58
CA ALA A 102 -7.70 -1.11 23.90
C ALA A 102 -9.17 -1.45 23.58
N ASP A 103 -10.03 -0.43 23.47
CA ASP A 103 -11.46 -0.59 23.16
C ASP A 103 -11.79 -0.58 21.67
N LEU A 104 -10.75 -0.45 20.81
CA LEU A 104 -10.90 -0.48 19.36
C LEU A 104 -10.63 -1.87 18.79
N TYR A 105 -11.23 -2.14 17.64
CA TYR A 105 -11.13 -3.43 16.95
C TYR A 105 -10.54 -3.23 15.55
N PRO A 106 -9.86 -4.25 14.96
CA PRO A 106 -9.43 -4.17 13.57
C PRO A 106 -10.58 -3.80 12.65
N LEU A 107 -10.32 -2.88 11.71
CA LEU A 107 -11.34 -2.44 10.75
C LEU A 107 -11.52 -3.46 9.64
N LEU A 108 -10.41 -3.96 9.11
CA LEU A 108 -10.39 -4.88 7.99
C LEU A 108 -10.11 -6.31 8.47
N PRO A 109 -10.76 -7.32 7.89
CA PRO A 109 -10.50 -8.72 8.24
C PRO A 109 -9.12 -9.16 7.74
N GLU A 110 -8.59 -10.22 8.37
CA GLU A 110 -7.36 -10.86 7.92
C GLU A 110 -7.47 -11.30 6.45
N GLY A 111 -6.42 -11.07 5.68
CA GLY A 111 -6.41 -11.36 4.24
C GLY A 111 -6.97 -10.24 3.34
N PHE A 112 -7.48 -9.16 3.92
CA PHE A 112 -7.85 -7.98 3.13
C PHE A 112 -6.58 -7.26 2.66
N THR A 113 -6.39 -7.16 1.34
CA THR A 113 -5.17 -6.58 0.74
C THR A 113 -5.51 -5.64 -0.39
N ALA A 114 -4.57 -4.76 -0.75
CA ALA A 114 -4.64 -3.94 -1.94
C ALA A 114 -3.61 -4.44 -2.98
N LEU A 115 -4.03 -4.56 -4.24
CA LEU A 115 -3.15 -4.93 -5.35
C LEU A 115 -2.18 -3.78 -5.67
N ASN A 116 -2.71 -2.58 -5.81
CA ASN A 116 -1.96 -1.35 -5.99
C ASN A 116 -2.81 -0.13 -5.60
N ALA A 117 -2.17 1.03 -5.53
CA ALA A 117 -2.84 2.31 -5.35
C ALA A 117 -2.08 3.41 -6.08
N SER A 118 -2.81 4.38 -6.63
CA SER A 118 -2.26 5.62 -7.18
C SER A 118 -3.10 6.80 -6.70
N THR A 119 -2.49 7.99 -6.64
CA THR A 119 -3.21 9.22 -6.29
C THR A 119 -3.06 10.21 -7.43
N GLU A 120 -4.18 10.68 -7.97
CA GLU A 120 -4.24 11.67 -9.04
C GLU A 120 -5.31 12.70 -8.70
N GLU A 121 -4.96 13.98 -8.78
CA GLU A 121 -5.87 15.11 -8.51
C GLU A 121 -6.65 15.00 -7.18
N GLY A 122 -6.02 14.47 -6.15
CA GLY A 122 -6.64 14.28 -4.82
C GLY A 122 -7.51 13.02 -4.71
N ILE A 123 -7.63 12.21 -5.74
CA ILE A 123 -8.36 10.93 -5.72
C ILE A 123 -7.35 9.79 -5.55
N CYS A 124 -7.50 9.03 -4.47
CA CYS A 124 -6.79 7.77 -4.29
C CYS A 124 -7.55 6.66 -5.01
N TYR A 125 -6.98 6.15 -6.09
CA TYR A 125 -7.48 4.97 -6.81
C TYR A 125 -6.91 3.73 -6.14
N LEU A 126 -7.73 3.05 -5.34
CA LEU A 126 -7.35 1.84 -4.62
C LEU A 126 -7.88 0.60 -5.35
N ASN A 127 -6.97 -0.19 -5.90
CA ASN A 127 -7.33 -1.42 -6.59
C ASN A 127 -7.25 -2.61 -5.64
N LEU A 128 -8.36 -3.26 -5.43
CA LEU A 128 -8.54 -4.43 -4.57
C LEU A 128 -8.69 -5.70 -5.42
N PRO A 129 -8.24 -6.87 -4.95
CA PRO A 129 -8.59 -8.13 -5.61
C PRO A 129 -10.08 -8.42 -5.44
N GLY A 130 -10.73 -8.98 -6.45
CA GLY A 130 -12.15 -9.34 -6.41
C GLY A 130 -12.50 -10.29 -5.26
N SER A 131 -11.52 -11.05 -4.76
CA SER A 131 -11.68 -11.94 -3.60
C SER A 131 -12.04 -11.22 -2.29
N VAL A 132 -11.80 -9.89 -2.17
CA VAL A 132 -12.20 -9.12 -0.97
C VAL A 132 -13.72 -9.11 -0.76
N ALA A 133 -14.50 -9.31 -1.81
CA ALA A 133 -15.96 -9.42 -1.69
C ALA A 133 -16.40 -10.56 -0.76
N ALA A 134 -15.64 -11.64 -0.69
CA ALA A 134 -15.90 -12.76 0.21
C ALA A 134 -15.48 -12.50 1.67
N LEU A 135 -14.73 -11.43 1.92
CA LEU A 135 -14.27 -11.01 3.24
C LEU A 135 -15.19 -9.98 3.89
N LEU A 136 -16.20 -9.49 3.15
CA LEU A 136 -17.12 -8.50 3.69
C LEU A 136 -18.00 -9.10 4.79
N PRO A 137 -18.35 -8.34 5.84
CA PRO A 137 -19.36 -8.71 6.80
C PRO A 137 -20.71 -9.02 6.12
N GLU A 138 -21.56 -9.85 6.71
CA GLU A 138 -22.91 -10.11 6.18
C GLU A 138 -23.85 -8.90 6.32
N ASP A 139 -23.64 -8.10 7.36
CA ASP A 139 -24.45 -6.94 7.68
C ASP A 139 -24.06 -5.72 6.83
N ALA A 140 -25.04 -5.10 6.17
CA ALA A 140 -24.84 -3.95 5.29
C ALA A 140 -24.30 -2.71 6.01
N GLU A 141 -24.68 -2.51 7.28
CA GLU A 141 -24.20 -1.38 8.08
C GLU A 141 -22.73 -1.58 8.45
N ALA A 142 -22.33 -2.81 8.80
CA ALA A 142 -20.94 -3.16 9.04
C ALA A 142 -20.09 -3.03 7.77
N GLN A 143 -20.62 -3.39 6.58
CA GLN A 143 -19.93 -3.15 5.30
C GLN A 143 -19.70 -1.66 5.05
N ASN A 144 -20.73 -0.84 5.23
CA ASN A 144 -20.60 0.61 5.06
C ASN A 144 -19.56 1.21 6.02
N ARG A 145 -19.62 0.82 7.30
CA ARG A 145 -18.65 1.26 8.32
C ARG A 145 -17.22 0.87 7.96
N MET A 146 -17.02 -0.37 7.50
CA MET A 146 -15.72 -0.88 7.09
C MET A 146 -15.14 -0.07 5.92
N ILE A 147 -15.94 0.16 4.88
CA ILE A 147 -15.50 0.95 3.71
C ILE A 147 -15.28 2.41 4.11
N GLN A 148 -16.15 2.98 4.96
CA GLN A 148 -16.00 4.36 5.40
C GLN A 148 -14.74 4.57 6.24
N GLY A 149 -14.42 3.66 7.15
CA GLY A 149 -13.18 3.73 7.94
C GLY A 149 -11.92 3.59 7.07
N LEU A 150 -11.97 2.76 6.03
CA LEU A 150 -10.91 2.68 5.03
C LEU A 150 -10.74 4.02 4.29
N VAL A 151 -11.83 4.62 3.83
CA VAL A 151 -11.84 5.93 3.15
C VAL A 151 -11.31 7.03 4.07
N ASP A 152 -11.81 7.11 5.30
CA ASP A 152 -11.37 8.12 6.27
C ASP A 152 -9.88 8.00 6.59
N SER A 153 -9.37 6.76 6.71
CA SER A 153 -7.95 6.51 6.93
C SER A 153 -7.08 6.91 5.74
N LEU A 154 -7.50 6.63 4.52
CA LEU A 154 -6.78 7.03 3.30
C LEU A 154 -6.83 8.55 3.10
N CYS A 155 -7.95 9.19 3.40
CA CYS A 155 -8.10 10.64 3.32
C CYS A 155 -7.37 11.39 4.47
N SER A 156 -6.76 10.68 5.42
CA SER A 156 -5.81 11.28 6.37
C SER A 156 -4.44 11.60 5.74
N LEU A 157 -4.17 11.10 4.56
CA LEU A 157 -2.97 11.42 3.78
C LEU A 157 -3.12 12.81 3.15
N GLU A 158 -2.03 13.60 3.15
CA GLU A 158 -2.06 15.02 2.73
C GLU A 158 -2.61 15.24 1.32
N ASP A 159 -2.32 14.31 0.40
CA ASP A 159 -2.68 14.43 -1.01
C ASP A 159 -3.99 13.71 -1.38
N VAL A 160 -4.76 13.20 -0.40
CA VAL A 160 -5.98 12.43 -0.65
C VAL A 160 -7.20 13.11 -0.07
N THR A 161 -8.16 13.45 -0.92
CA THR A 161 -9.44 14.07 -0.53
C THR A 161 -10.63 13.14 -0.70
N GLN A 162 -10.49 12.09 -1.53
CA GLN A 162 -11.52 11.09 -1.78
C GLN A 162 -10.88 9.80 -2.31
N VAL A 163 -11.61 8.69 -2.22
CA VAL A 163 -11.13 7.37 -2.62
C VAL A 163 -12.04 6.74 -3.66
N GLN A 164 -11.47 6.31 -4.78
CA GLN A 164 -12.13 5.48 -5.78
C GLN A 164 -11.69 4.03 -5.61
N LEU A 165 -12.62 3.16 -5.27
CA LEU A 165 -12.36 1.73 -5.20
C LEU A 165 -12.50 1.09 -6.59
N MET A 166 -11.61 0.14 -6.88
CA MET A 166 -11.61 -0.68 -8.09
C MET A 166 -11.45 -2.14 -7.68
N LEU A 167 -12.00 -3.07 -8.47
CA LEU A 167 -11.80 -4.50 -8.27
C LEU A 167 -11.11 -5.09 -9.50
N ASP A 168 -9.97 -5.75 -9.30
CA ASP A 168 -9.16 -6.35 -10.35
C ASP A 168 -8.84 -5.37 -11.52
N GLY A 169 -8.67 -4.08 -11.17
CA GLY A 169 -8.37 -3.01 -12.12
C GLY A 169 -9.60 -2.42 -12.82
N GLU A 170 -10.81 -2.85 -12.48
CA GLU A 170 -12.05 -2.39 -13.11
C GLU A 170 -12.92 -1.57 -12.14
N TYR A 171 -13.63 -0.58 -12.70
CA TYR A 171 -14.66 0.14 -11.96
C TYR A 171 -15.89 -0.74 -11.80
N GLN A 172 -16.37 -0.86 -10.57
CA GLN A 172 -17.57 -1.62 -10.23
C GLN A 172 -18.66 -0.69 -9.68
N LEU A 173 -19.92 -1.11 -9.80
CA LEU A 173 -21.03 -0.34 -9.25
C LEU A 173 -21.13 -0.49 -7.74
N MET A 174 -20.90 -1.70 -7.25
CA MET A 174 -21.10 -2.08 -5.86
C MET A 174 -19.94 -2.95 -5.36
N LEU A 175 -19.62 -2.82 -4.08
CA LEU A 175 -18.83 -3.78 -3.32
C LEU A 175 -19.70 -4.24 -2.13
N GLY A 176 -20.26 -5.44 -2.22
CA GLY A 176 -21.32 -5.86 -1.31
C GLY A 176 -22.53 -4.93 -1.42
N SER A 177 -22.93 -4.31 -0.32
CA SER A 177 -24.04 -3.34 -0.25
C SER A 177 -23.59 -1.88 -0.49
N VAL A 178 -22.27 -1.64 -0.63
CA VAL A 178 -21.71 -0.29 -0.71
C VAL A 178 -21.57 0.15 -2.16
N PRO A 179 -22.15 1.30 -2.58
CA PRO A 179 -21.94 1.84 -3.91
C PRO A 179 -20.51 2.40 -4.06
N ILE A 180 -19.76 1.89 -5.05
CA ILE A 180 -18.38 2.28 -5.32
C ILE A 180 -18.16 2.81 -6.74
N SER A 181 -19.25 3.10 -7.45
CA SER A 181 -19.21 3.61 -8.84
C SER A 181 -18.64 5.02 -8.99
N ARG A 182 -18.47 5.74 -7.88
CA ARG A 182 -17.92 7.10 -7.82
C ARG A 182 -16.95 7.18 -6.64
N PRO A 183 -16.00 8.15 -6.65
CA PRO A 183 -15.17 8.42 -5.50
C PRO A 183 -15.99 8.67 -4.23
N ILE A 184 -15.56 8.09 -3.13
CA ILE A 184 -16.20 8.16 -1.81
C ILE A 184 -15.48 9.25 -1.01
N LEU A 185 -16.26 10.13 -0.40
CA LEU A 185 -15.77 11.21 0.45
C LEU A 185 -15.59 10.73 1.90
N PRO A 186 -14.63 11.29 2.65
CA PRO A 186 -14.48 10.99 4.06
C PRO A 186 -15.66 11.56 4.87
N THR A 187 -16.05 10.87 5.92
CA THR A 187 -17.02 11.37 6.91
C THR A 187 -16.35 12.06 8.09
N GLY A 188 -15.02 11.88 8.21
CA GLY A 188 -14.20 12.46 9.24
C GLY A 188 -14.50 11.93 10.65
N GLY A 189 -14.44 10.62 10.86
CA GLY A 189 -14.69 9.96 12.14
C GLY A 189 -14.33 10.76 13.41
N VAL A 190 -14.69 10.30 14.58
CA VAL A 190 -14.45 11.01 15.84
C VAL A 190 -12.94 11.07 16.13
N GLN A 191 -12.40 12.27 16.33
CA GLN A 191 -11.02 12.46 16.80
C GLN A 191 -10.93 12.02 18.27
N PRO A 192 -9.87 11.31 18.68
CA PRO A 192 -9.67 11.00 20.07
C PRO A 192 -9.55 12.30 20.87
N THR A 193 -10.34 12.42 21.92
CA THR A 193 -10.17 13.52 22.88
C THR A 193 -8.83 13.29 23.58
N ALA A 194 -7.85 14.16 23.36
CA ALA A 194 -6.61 14.15 24.13
C ALA A 194 -6.97 14.47 25.60
N GLU A 195 -6.82 13.49 26.51
CA GLU A 195 -6.74 13.70 27.95
C GLU A 195 -5.30 14.00 28.36
#